data_831f6f172cac3a125ed6a36fd7d881be
#
_entry.id   831f6f172cac3a125ed6a36fd7d881be
#
_cell.length_a   1.000
_cell.length_b   1.000
_cell.length_c   1.000
_cell.angle_alpha   90.00
_cell.angle_beta   90.00
_cell.angle_gamma   90.00
#
_symmetry.space_group_name_H-M   'P 1'
#
loop_
_entity.id
_entity.type
_entity.pdbx_description
1 polymer ?
#
loop_
_entity_poly.entity_id
_entity_poly.type
_entity_poly.pdbx_seq_one_letter_code
_entity_poly.pdbx_strand_id
1 'polypeptide(L)'
;MPAKPATTDVPRKRITTPDRTVAELIETVPAAAPARGSVRTKARKRALDILFEADLRRSDPRESLTLHTAEADPPVRPLTADLVLGVTERQAGIDALIADCLASDWSLERMPRVDRCLARIAIWEMQSGTSSAEVAVQQAVQLAQELSTDGSANFLNGLLAKVKQRLEGNQN
;
A
#
# COMPACT_ATOMS: atom_id res chain seq x y z
N MET A 1 49.63 -58.89 -16.10
CA MET A 1 49.29 -57.82 -17.07
C MET A 1 47.82 -57.66 -17.05
N PRO A 2 47.28 -56.63 -16.40
CA PRO A 2 45.84 -56.34 -16.48
C PRO A 2 45.53 -55.35 -17.61
N ALA A 3 44.46 -55.68 -18.36
CA ALA A 3 43.97 -54.95 -19.50
C ALA A 3 43.36 -53.54 -19.10
N LYS A 4 43.60 -52.54 -19.95
CA LYS A 4 42.96 -51.19 -19.86
C LYS A 4 41.49 -51.30 -20.21
N PRO A 5 40.59 -50.58 -19.47
CA PRO A 5 39.23 -50.43 -19.92
C PRO A 5 39.10 -49.33 -20.98
N ALA A 6 38.27 -49.59 -21.97
CA ALA A 6 37.96 -48.75 -23.09
C ALA A 6 37.17 -47.47 -22.62
N THR A 7 37.60 -46.32 -23.12
CA THR A 7 36.92 -45.03 -22.96
C THR A 7 35.71 -44.99 -23.90
N THR A 8 34.52 -45.01 -23.36
CA THR A 8 33.28 -44.82 -24.10
C THR A 8 33.07 -43.33 -24.33
N ASP A 9 33.24 -42.90 -25.58
CA ASP A 9 32.94 -41.54 -26.02
C ASP A 9 31.41 -41.36 -26.07
N VAL A 10 30.90 -40.54 -25.19
CA VAL A 10 29.49 -40.16 -25.17
C VAL A 10 29.33 -38.89 -25.98
N PRO A 11 28.54 -38.86 -27.07
CA PRO A 11 28.35 -37.64 -27.87
C PRO A 11 27.61 -36.59 -27.06
N ARG A 12 28.26 -35.43 -26.86
CA ARG A 12 27.66 -34.25 -26.29
C ARG A 12 26.55 -33.72 -27.22
N LYS A 13 25.31 -33.93 -26.84
CA LYS A 13 24.14 -33.36 -27.48
C LYS A 13 24.20 -31.84 -27.29
N ARG A 14 24.36 -31.10 -28.39
CA ARG A 14 24.20 -29.61 -28.39
C ARG A 14 22.77 -29.31 -28.01
N ILE A 15 22.59 -28.72 -26.86
CA ILE A 15 21.33 -28.11 -26.47
C ILE A 15 21.28 -26.76 -27.17
N THR A 16 20.52 -26.65 -28.25
CA THR A 16 20.10 -25.37 -28.84
C THR A 16 19.05 -24.79 -27.92
N THR A 17 19.44 -23.76 -27.20
CA THR A 17 18.49 -22.89 -26.47
C THR A 17 17.61 -22.18 -27.51
N PRO A 18 16.28 -22.30 -27.46
CA PRO A 18 15.41 -21.47 -28.27
C PRO A 18 15.57 -20.01 -27.86
N ASP A 19 15.65 -19.15 -28.87
CA ASP A 19 15.70 -17.70 -28.70
C ASP A 19 14.42 -17.23 -27.95
N ARG A 20 14.56 -16.93 -26.66
CA ARG A 20 13.49 -16.37 -25.85
C ARG A 20 13.35 -14.91 -26.18
N THR A 21 12.22 -14.52 -26.75
CA THR A 21 11.87 -13.11 -26.99
C THR A 21 11.78 -12.34 -25.68
N VAL A 22 12.10 -11.05 -25.71
CA VAL A 22 12.07 -10.14 -24.55
C VAL A 22 10.70 -10.16 -23.83
N ALA A 23 9.62 -10.46 -24.55
CA ALA A 23 8.28 -10.65 -24.00
C ALA A 23 8.16 -11.85 -23.03
N GLU A 24 8.85 -12.96 -23.30
CA GLU A 24 8.86 -14.14 -22.42
C GLU A 24 9.70 -13.94 -21.15
N LEU A 25 10.67 -13.01 -21.18
CA LEU A 25 11.46 -12.63 -20.00
C LEU A 25 10.69 -11.77 -18.99
N ILE A 26 9.63 -11.09 -19.43
CA ILE A 26 8.79 -10.23 -18.58
C ILE A 26 7.78 -11.07 -17.78
N GLU A 27 7.40 -12.25 -18.27
CA GLU A 27 6.38 -13.10 -17.65
C GLU A 27 6.92 -13.98 -16.50
N THR A 28 8.23 -14.01 -16.28
CA THR A 28 8.88 -14.85 -15.26
C THR A 28 9.53 -14.08 -14.10
N VAL A 29 9.18 -12.81 -13.90
CA VAL A 29 9.44 -12.17 -12.61
C VAL A 29 8.34 -12.66 -11.67
N PRO A 30 8.60 -13.60 -10.72
CA PRO A 30 7.60 -13.91 -9.71
C PRO A 30 7.29 -12.61 -9.01
N ALA A 31 6.00 -12.22 -9.02
CA ALA A 31 5.54 -11.14 -8.16
C ALA A 31 6.08 -11.45 -6.76
N ALA A 32 7.03 -10.65 -6.30
CA ALA A 32 7.63 -10.85 -4.99
C ALA A 32 6.48 -10.94 -4.01
N ALA A 33 6.30 -12.11 -3.39
CA ALA A 33 5.31 -12.30 -2.36
C ALA A 33 5.47 -11.13 -1.38
N PRO A 34 4.40 -10.40 -0.99
CA PRO A 34 4.52 -9.21 -0.18
C PRO A 34 5.31 -9.59 1.07
N ALA A 35 6.49 -9.00 1.22
CA ALA A 35 7.32 -9.22 2.39
C ALA A 35 6.44 -8.90 3.60
N ARG A 36 6.15 -9.90 4.44
CA ARG A 36 5.25 -9.78 5.58
C ARG A 36 5.59 -8.53 6.38
N GLY A 37 4.85 -7.45 6.08
CA GLY A 37 4.84 -6.19 6.78
C GLY A 37 6.18 -5.51 6.95
N SER A 38 6.64 -4.77 5.93
CA SER A 38 7.76 -3.83 6.11
C SER A 38 7.53 -2.96 7.35
N VAL A 39 8.59 -2.40 7.91
CA VAL A 39 8.49 -1.46 9.04
C VAL A 39 7.50 -0.32 8.74
N ARG A 40 7.50 0.16 7.50
CA ARG A 40 6.56 1.20 7.03
C ARG A 40 5.11 0.70 6.93
N THR A 41 4.89 -0.54 6.48
CA THR A 41 3.56 -1.16 6.45
C THR A 41 2.99 -1.31 7.86
N LYS A 42 3.81 -1.74 8.82
CA LYS A 42 3.41 -1.82 10.24
C LYS A 42 3.06 -0.44 10.82
N ALA A 43 3.81 0.61 10.44
CA ALA A 43 3.51 1.97 10.86
C ALA A 43 2.18 2.47 10.30
N ARG A 44 1.87 2.20 9.02
CA ARG A 44 0.57 2.53 8.39
C ARG A 44 -0.58 1.78 9.06
N LYS A 45 -0.39 0.50 9.33
CA LYS A 45 -1.41 -0.31 10.03
C LYS A 45 -1.72 0.25 11.41
N ARG A 46 -0.68 0.64 12.16
CA ARG A 46 -0.87 1.28 13.48
C ARG A 46 -1.54 2.65 13.37
N ALA A 47 -1.20 3.45 12.36
CA ALA A 47 -1.88 4.73 12.10
C ALA A 47 -3.36 4.51 11.73
N LEU A 48 -3.65 3.50 10.92
CA LEU A 48 -5.03 3.10 10.62
C LEU A 48 -5.80 2.76 11.90
N ASP A 49 -5.23 1.95 12.81
CA ASP A 49 -5.89 1.57 14.06
C ASP A 49 -6.26 2.81 14.90
N ILE A 50 -5.34 3.77 15.02
CA ILE A 50 -5.54 5.01 15.79
C ILE A 50 -6.61 5.89 15.15
N LEU A 51 -6.53 6.12 13.84
CA LEU A 51 -7.51 6.93 13.10
C LEU A 51 -8.90 6.28 13.10
N PHE A 52 -8.96 4.96 12.95
CA PHE A 52 -10.21 4.20 13.00
C PHE A 52 -10.87 4.29 14.37
N GLU A 53 -10.08 4.13 15.45
CA GLU A 53 -10.58 4.28 16.82
C GLU A 53 -11.15 5.67 17.07
N ALA A 54 -10.42 6.72 16.67
CA ALA A 54 -10.86 8.09 16.81
C ALA A 54 -12.15 8.38 16.02
N ASP A 55 -12.23 7.88 14.77
CA ASP A 55 -13.43 8.00 13.92
C ASP A 55 -14.63 7.25 14.52
N LEU A 56 -14.42 6.08 15.10
CA LEU A 56 -15.46 5.28 15.76
C LEU A 56 -15.98 6.00 17.02
N ARG A 57 -15.09 6.54 17.83
CA ARG A 57 -15.42 7.25 19.07
C ARG A 57 -15.85 8.71 18.85
N ARG A 58 -15.69 9.25 17.65
CA ARG A 58 -15.87 10.66 17.32
C ARG A 58 -15.02 11.58 18.21
N SER A 59 -13.80 11.17 18.51
CA SER A 59 -12.79 11.89 19.29
C SER A 59 -11.69 12.46 18.39
N ASP A 60 -10.86 13.34 18.97
CA ASP A 60 -9.68 13.86 18.27
C ASP A 60 -8.64 12.74 18.12
N PRO A 61 -8.13 12.44 16.88
CA PRO A 61 -7.08 11.46 16.69
C PRO A 61 -5.80 11.71 17.48
N ARG A 62 -5.54 12.97 17.87
CA ARG A 62 -4.38 13.32 18.72
C ARG A 62 -4.50 12.73 20.12
N GLU A 63 -5.70 12.67 20.67
CA GLU A 63 -5.97 12.05 21.97
C GLU A 63 -5.72 10.55 21.90
N SER A 64 -6.25 9.87 20.86
CA SER A 64 -6.00 8.46 20.64
C SER A 64 -4.50 8.17 20.44
N LEU A 65 -3.79 9.01 19.66
CA LEU A 65 -2.34 8.89 19.49
C LEU A 65 -1.59 9.00 20.82
N THR A 66 -1.97 9.92 21.69
CA THR A 66 -1.36 10.13 23.01
C THR A 66 -1.54 8.90 23.88
N LEU A 67 -2.75 8.34 23.94
CA LEU A 67 -3.03 7.11 24.68
C LEU A 67 -2.21 5.93 24.16
N HIS A 68 -2.23 5.73 22.84
CA HIS A 68 -1.46 4.66 22.20
C HIS A 68 0.05 4.82 22.40
N THR A 69 0.57 6.04 22.52
CA THR A 69 1.98 6.30 22.77
C THR A 69 2.37 5.98 24.22
N ALA A 70 1.48 6.31 25.17
CA ALA A 70 1.71 6.04 26.58
C ALA A 70 1.67 4.53 26.94
N GLU A 71 0.85 3.76 26.23
CA GLU A 71 0.59 2.34 26.53
C GLU A 71 1.38 1.38 25.62
N ALA A 72 2.08 1.89 24.59
CA ALA A 72 2.64 1.05 23.55
C ALA A 72 3.91 0.32 23.98
N ASP A 73 3.89 -1.00 23.84
CA ASP A 73 5.06 -1.87 23.82
C ASP A 73 4.96 -2.81 22.59
N PRO A 74 5.80 -2.63 21.59
CA PRO A 74 6.86 -1.63 21.40
C PRO A 74 6.34 -0.20 21.17
N PRO A 75 7.20 0.84 21.36
CA PRO A 75 6.82 2.24 21.21
C PRO A 75 6.23 2.59 19.82
N VAL A 76 5.33 3.57 19.80
CA VAL A 76 4.77 4.09 18.54
C VAL A 76 5.89 4.66 17.67
N ARG A 77 5.93 4.25 16.40
CA ARG A 77 6.96 4.68 15.46
C ARG A 77 6.76 6.12 15.04
N PRO A 78 7.84 6.88 14.75
CA PRO A 78 7.73 8.26 14.27
C PRO A 78 6.79 8.38 13.05
N LEU A 79 6.92 7.51 12.04
CA LEU A 79 6.04 7.51 10.87
C LEU A 79 4.56 7.34 11.23
N THR A 80 4.24 6.55 12.26
CA THR A 80 2.85 6.41 12.73
C THR A 80 2.31 7.74 13.24
N ALA A 81 3.10 8.44 14.06
CA ALA A 81 2.72 9.75 14.58
C ALA A 81 2.56 10.78 13.45
N ASP A 82 3.52 10.81 12.51
CA ASP A 82 3.46 11.72 11.34
C ASP A 82 2.20 11.49 10.51
N LEU A 83 1.84 10.22 10.26
CA LEU A 83 0.62 9.85 9.51
C LEU A 83 -0.65 10.33 10.24
N VAL A 84 -0.76 10.06 11.55
CA VAL A 84 -1.95 10.45 12.33
C VAL A 84 -2.08 11.96 12.40
N LEU A 85 -1.01 12.67 12.77
CA LEU A 85 -1.01 14.13 12.90
C LEU A 85 -1.26 14.82 11.56
N GLY A 86 -0.55 14.37 10.51
CA GLY A 86 -0.68 14.97 9.18
C GLY A 86 -2.06 14.77 8.56
N VAL A 87 -2.67 13.59 8.73
CA VAL A 87 -4.06 13.36 8.32
C VAL A 87 -5.00 14.27 9.12
N THR A 88 -4.83 14.35 10.44
CA THR A 88 -5.69 15.15 11.31
C THR A 88 -5.64 16.63 10.95
N GLU A 89 -4.45 17.18 10.71
CA GLU A 89 -4.26 18.58 10.34
C GLU A 89 -4.87 18.96 9.00
N ARG A 90 -4.86 18.02 8.04
CA ARG A 90 -5.33 18.27 6.68
C ARG A 90 -6.65 17.58 6.35
N GLN A 91 -7.34 17.05 7.35
CA GLN A 91 -8.52 16.19 7.15
C GLN A 91 -9.59 16.85 6.27
N ALA A 92 -9.93 18.10 6.52
CA ALA A 92 -10.95 18.80 5.74
C ALA A 92 -10.59 18.90 4.24
N GLY A 93 -9.33 19.21 3.92
CA GLY A 93 -8.86 19.28 2.55
C GLY A 93 -8.76 17.91 1.88
N ILE A 94 -8.35 16.88 2.63
CA ILE A 94 -8.30 15.50 2.15
C ILE A 94 -9.72 14.99 1.89
N ASP A 95 -10.66 15.22 2.79
CA ASP A 95 -12.05 14.80 2.67
C ASP A 95 -12.76 15.49 1.48
N ALA A 96 -12.48 16.77 1.25
CA ALA A 96 -12.97 17.49 0.06
C ALA A 96 -12.42 16.86 -1.23
N LEU A 97 -11.13 16.53 -1.27
CA LEU A 97 -10.52 15.89 -2.43
C LEU A 97 -11.09 14.49 -2.69
N ILE A 98 -11.37 13.71 -1.63
CA ILE A 98 -12.05 12.42 -1.75
C ILE A 98 -13.45 12.63 -2.34
N ALA A 99 -14.25 13.57 -1.77
CA ALA A 99 -15.60 13.84 -2.22
C ALA A 99 -15.65 14.24 -3.71
N ASP A 100 -14.72 15.05 -4.16
CA ASP A 100 -14.59 15.46 -5.57
C ASP A 100 -14.25 14.30 -6.53
N CYS A 101 -13.66 13.24 -6.03
CA CYS A 101 -13.26 12.07 -6.83
C CYS A 101 -14.26 10.90 -6.72
N LEU A 102 -15.20 10.95 -5.79
CA LEU A 102 -16.27 9.96 -5.66
C LEU A 102 -17.27 10.04 -6.83
N ALA A 103 -18.00 8.97 -7.07
CA ALA A 103 -19.16 9.00 -7.96
C ALA A 103 -20.28 9.84 -7.31
N SER A 104 -21.14 10.44 -8.14
CA SER A 104 -22.18 11.40 -7.67
C SER A 104 -23.21 10.80 -6.72
N ASP A 105 -23.36 9.50 -6.73
CA ASP A 105 -24.26 8.72 -5.86
C ASP A 105 -23.58 8.17 -4.60
N TRP A 106 -22.30 8.52 -4.40
CA TRP A 106 -21.47 8.05 -3.28
C TRP A 106 -21.00 9.19 -2.40
N SER A 107 -20.89 8.95 -1.09
CA SER A 107 -20.42 9.97 -0.14
C SER A 107 -19.41 9.39 0.85
N LEU A 108 -18.66 10.27 1.51
CA LEU A 108 -17.69 9.91 2.54
C LEU A 108 -18.30 9.08 3.67
N GLU A 109 -19.53 9.42 4.09
CA GLU A 109 -20.23 8.75 5.18
C GLU A 109 -20.62 7.32 4.81
N ARG A 110 -20.84 7.06 3.51
CA ARG A 110 -21.17 5.72 2.99
C ARG A 110 -19.94 4.82 2.80
N MET A 111 -18.74 5.40 2.78
CA MET A 111 -17.52 4.61 2.72
C MET A 111 -17.34 3.79 4.01
N PRO A 112 -16.91 2.52 3.91
CA PRO A 112 -16.43 1.78 5.07
C PRO A 112 -15.37 2.60 5.82
N ARG A 113 -15.40 2.60 7.14
CA ARG A 113 -14.46 3.41 7.95
C ARG A 113 -13.00 3.07 7.67
N VAL A 114 -12.68 1.79 7.50
CA VAL A 114 -11.34 1.36 7.14
C VAL A 114 -10.90 1.99 5.82
N ASP A 115 -11.75 1.93 4.79
CA ASP A 115 -11.45 2.51 3.46
C ASP A 115 -11.23 4.01 3.54
N ARG A 116 -12.09 4.72 4.30
CA ARG A 116 -11.97 6.17 4.50
C ARG A 116 -10.65 6.54 5.19
N CYS A 117 -10.26 5.82 6.24
CA CYS A 117 -9.00 6.04 6.92
C CYS A 117 -7.79 5.72 6.04
N LEU A 118 -7.84 4.62 5.27
CA LEU A 118 -6.79 4.26 4.32
C LEU A 118 -6.64 5.28 3.19
N ALA A 119 -7.77 5.78 2.66
CA ALA A 119 -7.75 6.84 1.65
C ALA A 119 -7.09 8.12 2.21
N ARG A 120 -7.45 8.54 3.42
CA ARG A 120 -6.84 9.70 4.08
C ARG A 120 -5.34 9.55 4.26
N ILE A 121 -4.86 8.39 4.73
CA ILE A 121 -3.44 8.08 4.89
C ILE A 121 -2.72 8.19 3.54
N ALA A 122 -3.22 7.51 2.50
CA ALA A 122 -2.59 7.50 1.20
C ALA A 122 -2.53 8.90 0.56
N ILE A 123 -3.60 9.68 0.66
CA ILE A 123 -3.65 11.04 0.13
C ILE A 123 -2.66 11.95 0.87
N TRP A 124 -2.59 11.85 2.18
CA TRP A 124 -1.62 12.62 2.94
C TRP A 124 -0.18 12.25 2.54
N GLU A 125 0.13 10.96 2.38
CA GLU A 125 1.46 10.53 1.93
C GLU A 125 1.83 11.08 0.55
N MET A 126 0.87 11.11 -0.39
CA MET A 126 1.07 11.72 -1.72
C MET A 126 1.34 13.23 -1.62
N GLN A 127 0.55 13.95 -0.82
CA GLN A 127 0.67 15.41 -0.67
C GLN A 127 1.92 15.84 0.09
N SER A 128 2.36 15.05 1.06
CA SER A 128 3.56 15.35 1.87
C SER A 128 4.86 14.89 1.22
N GLY A 129 4.79 14.05 0.18
CA GLY A 129 5.96 13.42 -0.42
C GLY A 129 6.62 12.36 0.47
N THR A 130 5.95 11.93 1.54
CA THR A 130 6.44 10.87 2.45
C THR A 130 6.59 9.52 1.75
N SER A 131 5.77 9.29 0.72
CA SER A 131 5.86 8.15 -0.21
C SER A 131 5.55 8.60 -1.62
N SER A 132 6.05 7.87 -2.64
CA SER A 132 5.55 8.08 -4.00
C SER A 132 4.07 7.71 -4.07
N ALA A 133 3.37 8.31 -5.05
CA ALA A 133 1.94 8.06 -5.23
C ALA A 133 1.65 6.56 -5.47
N GLU A 134 2.50 5.89 -6.24
CA GLU A 134 2.38 4.45 -6.54
C GLU A 134 2.46 3.61 -5.25
N VAL A 135 3.44 3.91 -4.38
CA VAL A 135 3.63 3.20 -3.11
C VAL A 135 2.46 3.47 -2.17
N ALA A 136 1.98 4.72 -2.08
CA ALA A 136 0.84 5.06 -1.24
C ALA A 136 -0.43 4.32 -1.67
N VAL A 137 -0.74 4.27 -2.98
CA VAL A 137 -1.86 3.52 -3.54
C VAL A 137 -1.72 2.03 -3.26
N GLN A 138 -0.57 1.44 -3.59
CA GLN A 138 -0.32 0.01 -3.41
C GLN A 138 -0.52 -0.42 -1.95
N GLN A 139 0.02 0.35 -1.01
CA GLN A 139 -0.08 0.05 0.42
C GLN A 139 -1.52 0.18 0.95
N ALA A 140 -2.26 1.20 0.52
CA ALA A 140 -3.67 1.35 0.89
C ALA A 140 -4.52 0.18 0.35
N VAL A 141 -4.32 -0.21 -0.90
CA VAL A 141 -5.02 -1.34 -1.54
C VAL A 141 -4.68 -2.65 -0.83
N GLN A 142 -3.40 -2.90 -0.53
CA GLN A 142 -2.97 -4.09 0.20
C GLN A 142 -3.62 -4.17 1.60
N LEU A 143 -3.60 -3.07 2.36
CA LEU A 143 -4.22 -3.04 3.69
C LEU A 143 -5.75 -3.19 3.62
N ALA A 144 -6.39 -2.68 2.58
CA ALA A 144 -7.82 -2.88 2.37
C ALA A 144 -8.17 -4.34 2.09
N GLN A 145 -7.34 -5.08 1.34
CA GLN A 145 -7.51 -6.52 1.12
C GLN A 145 -7.43 -7.32 2.42
N GLU A 146 -6.57 -6.88 3.34
CA GLU A 146 -6.37 -7.57 4.63
C GLU A 146 -7.43 -7.23 5.67
N LEU A 147 -7.96 -5.99 5.68
CA LEU A 147 -8.63 -5.40 6.84
C LEU A 147 -10.02 -4.84 6.55
N SER A 148 -10.46 -4.80 5.29
CA SER A 148 -11.74 -4.23 4.91
C SER A 148 -12.65 -5.25 4.20
N THR A 149 -13.61 -4.77 3.42
CA THR A 149 -14.60 -5.62 2.73
C THR A 149 -14.09 -6.08 1.36
N ASP A 150 -14.71 -7.12 0.79
CA ASP A 150 -14.28 -7.75 -0.47
C ASP A 150 -14.14 -6.78 -1.66
N GLY A 151 -14.95 -5.73 -1.72
CA GLY A 151 -14.89 -4.72 -2.79
C GLY A 151 -13.90 -3.57 -2.55
N SER A 152 -13.39 -3.44 -1.32
CA SER A 152 -12.64 -2.27 -0.86
C SER A 152 -11.34 -2.01 -1.62
N ALA A 153 -10.59 -3.07 -1.95
CA ALA A 153 -9.34 -2.95 -2.69
C ALA A 153 -9.54 -2.33 -4.08
N ASN A 154 -10.53 -2.82 -4.83
CA ASN A 154 -10.86 -2.30 -6.16
C ASN A 154 -11.40 -0.87 -6.08
N PHE A 155 -12.26 -0.60 -5.11
CA PHE A 155 -12.80 0.73 -4.86
C PHE A 155 -11.69 1.73 -4.55
N LEU A 156 -10.81 1.44 -3.59
CA LEU A 156 -9.69 2.31 -3.23
C LEU A 156 -8.71 2.52 -4.38
N ASN A 157 -8.39 1.46 -5.13
CA ASN A 157 -7.53 1.60 -6.30
C ASN A 157 -8.10 2.60 -7.31
N GLY A 158 -9.40 2.51 -7.62
CA GLY A 158 -10.07 3.44 -8.54
C GLY A 158 -10.13 4.87 -8.00
N LEU A 159 -10.50 5.04 -6.73
CA LEU A 159 -10.56 6.34 -6.07
C LEU A 159 -9.19 7.03 -6.04
N LEU A 160 -8.17 6.33 -5.55
CA LEU A 160 -6.82 6.89 -5.39
C LEU A 160 -6.12 7.17 -6.73
N ALA A 161 -6.45 6.41 -7.80
CA ALA A 161 -6.00 6.73 -9.15
C ALA A 161 -6.53 8.08 -9.64
N LYS A 162 -7.81 8.39 -9.40
CA LYS A 162 -8.40 9.69 -9.71
C LYS A 162 -7.79 10.82 -8.89
N VAL A 163 -7.58 10.58 -7.59
CA VAL A 163 -6.90 11.54 -6.70
C VAL A 163 -5.49 11.86 -7.20
N LYS A 164 -4.71 10.83 -7.55
CA LYS A 164 -3.36 11.00 -8.11
C LYS A 164 -3.38 11.90 -9.35
N GLN A 165 -4.24 11.59 -10.33
CA GLN A 165 -4.39 12.40 -11.55
C GLN A 165 -4.73 13.87 -11.25
N ARG A 166 -5.61 14.10 -10.26
CA ARG A 166 -6.00 15.48 -9.88
C ARG A 166 -4.86 16.24 -9.21
N LEU A 167 -4.06 15.58 -8.38
CA LEU A 167 -2.88 16.18 -7.76
C LEU A 167 -1.81 16.53 -8.79
N GLU A 168 -1.57 15.67 -9.77
CA GLU A 168 -0.63 15.90 -10.87
C GLU A 168 -1.09 17.05 -11.79
N GLY A 169 -2.39 17.11 -12.10
CA GLY A 169 -2.99 18.17 -12.90
C GLY A 169 -2.96 19.57 -12.27
N ASN A 170 -2.89 19.66 -10.95
CA ASN A 170 -2.80 20.94 -10.23
C ASN A 170 -1.36 21.45 -10.07
N GLN A 171 -0.35 20.69 -10.50
CA GLN A 171 1.07 21.07 -10.42
C GLN A 171 1.60 21.70 -11.73
N ASN A 172 0.79 21.72 -12.80
CA ASN A 172 1.08 22.35 -14.09
C ASN A 172 0.33 23.69 -14.24
#